data_ba7e63b30db3a599be80a8f844344c67
#
_entry.id   ba7e63b30db3a599be80a8f844344c67
#
_cell.length_a   1.000
_cell.length_b   1.000
_cell.length_c   1.000
_cell.angle_alpha   90.00
_cell.angle_beta   90.00
_cell.angle_gamma   90.00
#
_symmetry.space_group_name_H-M   'P 1'
#
loop_
_entity.id
_entity.type
_entity.pdbx_description
1 polymer ?
#
loop_
_entity_poly.entity_id
_entity_poly.type
_entity_poly.pdbx_seq_one_letter_code
_entity_poly.pdbx_strand_id
1 'polypeptide(L)'
;ALSILPLEDKEEAARVWKIRGMLVKGVEAVSEQEPLDIVVPINQIDAFVNFVNAFEKECGMRMISFGHAGDGNVHLCVVRGDRDDETWEKELDANLTVLYDKAYALGGLASGEHGIGLSKQKYLLKASKPENIALMKRVKAAFDEKNILNAGISYNV
;
A
#
# COMPACT_ATOMS: atom_id res chain seq x y z
N ALA A 1 18.13 -16.38 8.80
CA ALA A 1 18.82 -16.21 7.53
C ALA A 1 19.70 -17.44 7.25
N LEU A 2 19.72 -17.91 6.01
CA LEU A 2 20.60 -19.02 5.59
C LEU A 2 22.02 -18.53 5.34
N SER A 3 22.16 -17.27 4.94
CA SER A 3 23.43 -16.60 4.76
C SER A 3 23.29 -15.09 4.90
N ILE A 4 24.36 -14.43 5.26
CA ILE A 4 24.49 -12.96 5.28
C ILE A 4 25.71 -12.61 4.46
N LEU A 5 25.57 -11.78 3.44
CA LEU A 5 26.64 -11.30 2.60
C LEU A 5 26.80 -9.79 2.82
N PRO A 6 27.82 -9.34 3.54
CA PRO A 6 28.12 -7.91 3.64
C PRO A 6 28.67 -7.41 2.30
N LEU A 7 28.21 -6.24 1.86
CA LEU A 7 28.70 -5.57 0.66
C LEU A 7 29.66 -4.46 1.10
N GLU A 8 30.95 -4.75 1.13
CA GLU A 8 31.99 -3.79 1.53
C GLU A 8 32.45 -2.92 0.36
N ASP A 9 32.36 -3.44 -0.86
CA ASP A 9 32.71 -2.72 -2.07
C ASP A 9 31.61 -1.73 -2.46
N LYS A 10 32.02 -0.45 -2.71
CA LYS A 10 31.06 0.62 -3.03
C LYS A 10 30.38 0.45 -4.39
N GLU A 11 31.06 -0.14 -5.37
CA GLU A 11 30.49 -0.35 -6.70
C GLU A 11 29.47 -1.50 -6.67
N GLU A 12 29.75 -2.56 -5.91
CA GLU A 12 28.80 -3.64 -5.69
C GLU A 12 27.56 -3.14 -4.93
N ALA A 13 27.74 -2.39 -3.85
CA ALA A 13 26.66 -1.77 -3.12
C ALA A 13 25.80 -0.87 -4.02
N ALA A 14 26.42 -0.03 -4.86
CA ALA A 14 25.71 0.82 -5.81
C ALA A 14 24.91 0.01 -6.84
N ARG A 15 25.42 -1.12 -7.32
CA ARG A 15 24.70 -2.02 -8.23
C ARG A 15 23.46 -2.63 -7.55
N VAL A 16 23.60 -3.10 -6.31
CA VAL A 16 22.48 -3.65 -5.54
C VAL A 16 21.41 -2.58 -5.28
N TRP A 17 21.81 -1.35 -4.90
CA TRP A 17 20.89 -0.23 -4.74
C TRP A 17 20.15 0.14 -6.04
N LYS A 18 20.85 0.08 -7.17
CA LYS A 18 20.24 0.30 -8.49
C LYS A 18 19.17 -0.77 -8.78
N ILE A 19 19.47 -2.03 -8.53
CA ILE A 19 18.50 -3.13 -8.70
C ILE A 19 17.30 -2.93 -7.77
N ARG A 20 17.53 -2.61 -6.50
CA ARG A 20 16.47 -2.32 -5.54
C ARG A 20 15.55 -1.19 -6.03
N GLY A 21 16.11 -0.12 -6.60
CA GLY A 21 15.33 1.00 -7.17
C GLY A 21 14.53 0.65 -8.43
N MET A 22 14.74 -0.53 -9.01
CA MET A 22 14.02 -0.99 -10.22
C MET A 22 12.93 -2.04 -9.93
N LEU A 23 12.70 -2.42 -8.67
CA LEU A 23 11.74 -3.49 -8.33
C LEU A 23 10.33 -3.21 -8.86
N VAL A 24 9.80 -2.01 -8.65
CA VAL A 24 8.47 -1.62 -9.15
C VAL A 24 8.40 -1.69 -10.66
N LYS A 25 9.42 -1.15 -11.36
CA LYS A 25 9.51 -1.21 -12.83
C LYS A 25 9.55 -2.64 -13.36
N GLY A 26 10.15 -3.55 -12.60
CA GLY A 26 10.13 -4.97 -12.93
C GLY A 26 8.73 -5.57 -12.89
N VAL A 27 7.90 -5.16 -11.94
CA VAL A 27 6.49 -5.59 -11.86
C VAL A 27 5.68 -4.97 -13.00
N GLU A 28 5.81 -3.65 -13.22
CA GLU A 28 5.13 -2.92 -14.30
C GLU A 28 5.44 -3.47 -15.69
N ALA A 29 6.65 -3.97 -15.91
CA ALA A 29 7.06 -4.56 -17.19
C ALA A 29 6.37 -5.91 -17.47
N VAL A 30 5.82 -6.56 -16.47
CA VAL A 30 5.16 -7.88 -16.61
C VAL A 30 3.66 -7.73 -16.82
N SER A 31 3.01 -6.81 -16.10
CA SER A 31 1.56 -6.63 -16.14
C SER A 31 1.16 -5.30 -15.51
N GLU A 32 -0.03 -4.81 -15.85
CA GLU A 32 -0.72 -3.79 -15.05
C GLU A 32 -0.85 -4.26 -13.61
N GLN A 33 -0.76 -3.33 -12.68
CA GLN A 33 -0.82 -3.62 -11.26
C GLN A 33 -1.46 -2.46 -10.48
N GLU A 34 -2.09 -2.77 -9.35
CA GLU A 34 -2.52 -1.76 -8.37
C GLU A 34 -1.48 -1.67 -7.25
N PRO A 35 -0.82 -0.51 -7.08
CA PRO A 35 0.16 -0.30 -6.03
C PRO A 35 -0.52 0.10 -4.73
N LEU A 36 -0.22 -0.64 -3.66
CA LEU A 36 -0.63 -0.28 -2.31
C LEU A 36 0.58 0.16 -1.49
N ASP A 37 0.30 0.99 -0.50
CA ASP A 37 1.26 1.58 0.41
C ASP A 37 0.72 1.44 1.84
N ILE A 38 0.71 0.20 2.32
CA ILE A 38 0.15 -0.15 3.62
C ILE A 38 1.24 0.00 4.69
N VAL A 39 0.89 0.58 5.83
CA VAL A 39 1.75 0.57 7.00
C VAL A 39 1.12 -0.25 8.11
N VAL A 40 1.92 -1.05 8.78
CA VAL A 40 1.56 -1.78 10.01
C VAL A 40 2.60 -1.53 11.09
N PRO A 41 2.29 -1.71 12.38
CA PRO A 41 3.32 -1.68 13.42
C PRO A 41 4.49 -2.59 13.06
N ILE A 42 5.73 -2.18 13.31
CA ILE A 42 6.95 -2.89 12.89
C ILE A 42 6.92 -4.37 13.33
N ASN A 43 6.43 -4.65 14.52
CA ASN A 43 6.28 -6.00 15.06
C ASN A 43 5.13 -6.80 14.44
N GLN A 44 4.37 -6.23 13.50
CA GLN A 44 3.27 -6.87 12.76
C GLN A 44 3.59 -7.09 11.28
N ILE A 45 4.77 -6.66 10.80
CA ILE A 45 5.16 -6.83 9.39
C ILE A 45 5.13 -8.31 8.99
N ASP A 46 5.72 -9.18 9.82
CA ASP A 46 5.73 -10.63 9.57
C ASP A 46 4.32 -11.19 9.46
N ALA A 47 3.43 -10.83 10.41
CA ALA A 47 2.04 -11.27 10.40
C ALA A 47 1.28 -10.78 9.16
N PHE A 48 1.53 -9.55 8.71
CA PHE A 48 0.90 -8.99 7.53
C PHE A 48 1.41 -9.65 6.24
N VAL A 49 2.73 -9.78 6.08
CA VAL A 49 3.33 -10.38 4.88
C VAL A 49 2.96 -11.86 4.75
N ASN A 50 2.96 -12.61 5.85
CA ASN A 50 2.51 -14.01 5.86
C ASN A 50 1.03 -14.12 5.48
N PHE A 51 0.19 -13.21 5.95
CA PHE A 51 -1.21 -13.13 5.53
C PHE A 51 -1.33 -12.88 4.02
N VAL A 52 -0.61 -11.90 3.47
CA VAL A 52 -0.62 -11.60 2.03
C VAL A 52 -0.22 -12.84 1.21
N ASN A 53 0.84 -13.54 1.60
CA ASN A 53 1.31 -14.75 0.92
C ASN A 53 0.30 -15.91 0.96
N ALA A 54 -0.48 -16.02 2.04
CA ALA A 54 -1.57 -17.00 2.14
C ALA A 54 -2.76 -16.57 1.29
N PHE A 55 -3.15 -15.32 1.37
CA PHE A 55 -4.28 -14.74 0.65
C PHE A 55 -4.07 -14.72 -0.87
N GLU A 56 -2.83 -14.50 -1.35
CA GLU A 56 -2.48 -14.65 -2.77
C GLU A 56 -2.89 -16.03 -3.30
N LYS A 57 -2.64 -17.09 -2.54
CA LYS A 57 -2.98 -18.47 -2.93
C LYS A 57 -4.49 -18.73 -2.89
N GLU A 58 -5.19 -18.09 -1.96
CA GLU A 58 -6.63 -18.23 -1.77
C GLU A 58 -7.41 -17.52 -2.90
N CYS A 59 -7.07 -16.25 -3.17
CA CYS A 59 -7.77 -15.44 -4.15
C CYS A 59 -7.26 -15.65 -5.59
N GLY A 60 -6.11 -16.31 -5.79
CA GLY A 60 -5.51 -16.55 -7.10
C GLY A 60 -4.99 -15.30 -7.80
N MET A 61 -4.83 -14.18 -7.07
CA MET A 61 -4.34 -12.92 -7.61
C MET A 61 -2.92 -12.67 -7.11
N ARG A 62 -1.95 -12.60 -8.03
CA ARG A 62 -0.53 -12.41 -7.70
C ARG A 62 -0.30 -11.14 -6.91
N MET A 63 0.43 -11.24 -5.81
CA MET A 63 0.75 -10.14 -4.91
C MET A 63 2.26 -10.11 -4.62
N ILE A 64 2.92 -8.99 -4.91
CA ILE A 64 4.37 -8.84 -4.75
C ILE A 64 4.62 -7.80 -3.66
N SER A 65 5.26 -8.21 -2.57
CA SER A 65 5.56 -7.35 -1.42
C SER A 65 7.03 -6.93 -1.40
N PHE A 66 7.28 -5.66 -1.13
CA PHE A 66 8.57 -5.08 -0.77
C PHE A 66 8.32 -3.86 0.12
N GLY A 67 9.33 -3.15 0.58
CA GLY A 67 9.05 -1.96 1.38
C GLY A 67 10.17 -1.55 2.32
N HIS A 68 9.79 -0.85 3.39
CA HIS A 68 10.67 -0.26 4.38
C HIS A 68 10.41 -0.90 5.75
N ALA A 69 11.10 -2.01 6.04
CA ALA A 69 10.86 -2.78 7.26
C ALA A 69 11.11 -1.97 8.55
N GLY A 70 12.01 -0.97 8.50
CA GLY A 70 12.28 -0.09 9.64
C GLY A 70 11.14 0.85 10.01
N ASP A 71 10.22 1.11 9.07
CA ASP A 71 9.10 2.04 9.23
C ASP A 71 7.74 1.34 9.33
N GLY A 72 7.72 0.01 9.15
CA GLY A 72 6.47 -0.75 9.09
C GLY A 72 5.74 -0.60 7.75
N ASN A 73 6.36 0.03 6.75
CA ASN A 73 5.75 0.29 5.45
C ASN A 73 5.91 -0.90 4.51
N VAL A 74 4.79 -1.43 4.05
CA VAL A 74 4.72 -2.55 3.09
C VAL A 74 4.10 -2.04 1.79
N HIS A 75 4.95 -1.91 0.76
CA HIS A 75 4.48 -1.74 -0.61
C HIS A 75 4.02 -3.09 -1.13
N LEU A 76 2.85 -3.11 -1.71
CA LEU A 76 2.24 -4.31 -2.26
C LEU A 76 1.73 -4.01 -3.66
N CYS A 77 2.18 -4.77 -4.65
CA CYS A 77 1.66 -4.73 -6.00
C CYS A 77 0.68 -5.87 -6.20
N VAL A 78 -0.59 -5.57 -6.39
CA VAL A 78 -1.60 -6.55 -6.83
C VAL A 78 -1.57 -6.60 -8.35
N VAL A 79 -1.20 -7.73 -8.93
CA VAL A 79 -0.91 -7.87 -10.35
C VAL A 79 -2.15 -8.36 -11.11
N ARG A 80 -2.51 -7.67 -12.19
CA ARG A 80 -3.68 -7.98 -13.00
C ARG A 80 -3.58 -9.34 -13.69
N GLY A 81 -2.42 -9.63 -14.30
CA GLY A 81 -2.25 -10.82 -15.14
C GLY A 81 -3.16 -10.80 -16.38
N ASP A 82 -3.76 -11.94 -16.71
CA ASP A 82 -4.59 -12.13 -17.91
C ASP A 82 -6.09 -11.79 -17.70
N ARG A 83 -6.44 -11.08 -16.60
CA ARG A 83 -7.83 -10.71 -16.30
C ARG A 83 -8.35 -9.64 -17.26
N ASP A 84 -9.58 -9.81 -17.76
CA ASP A 84 -10.30 -8.74 -18.45
C ASP A 84 -10.66 -7.58 -17.48
N ASP A 85 -11.11 -6.46 -18.02
CA ASP A 85 -11.35 -5.24 -17.23
C ASP A 85 -12.44 -5.45 -16.17
N GLU A 86 -13.54 -6.12 -16.51
CA GLU A 86 -14.67 -6.34 -15.60
C GLU A 86 -14.27 -7.25 -14.43
N THR A 87 -13.59 -8.35 -14.74
CA THR A 87 -13.07 -9.29 -13.72
C THR A 87 -12.02 -8.61 -12.85
N TRP A 88 -11.12 -7.83 -13.47
CA TRP A 88 -10.07 -7.11 -12.75
C TRP A 88 -10.66 -6.13 -11.73
N GLU A 89 -11.55 -5.24 -12.16
CA GLU A 89 -12.14 -4.23 -11.28
C GLU A 89 -12.90 -4.86 -10.11
N LYS A 90 -13.70 -5.88 -10.39
CA LYS A 90 -14.51 -6.56 -9.39
C LYS A 90 -13.67 -7.32 -8.35
N GLU A 91 -12.71 -8.12 -8.82
CA GLU A 91 -11.85 -8.91 -7.93
C GLU A 91 -10.89 -8.02 -7.16
N LEU A 92 -10.34 -6.98 -7.80
CA LEU A 92 -9.46 -6.03 -7.16
C LEU A 92 -10.16 -5.36 -5.97
N ASP A 93 -11.35 -4.79 -6.18
CA ASP A 93 -12.09 -4.10 -5.12
C ASP A 93 -12.36 -4.98 -3.90
N ALA A 94 -12.75 -6.23 -4.15
CA ALA A 94 -12.97 -7.22 -3.09
C ALA A 94 -11.67 -7.53 -2.34
N ASN A 95 -10.59 -7.79 -3.06
CA ASN A 95 -9.30 -8.16 -2.48
C ASN A 95 -8.64 -6.99 -1.73
N LEU A 96 -8.73 -5.76 -2.25
CA LEU A 96 -8.26 -4.57 -1.56
C LEU A 96 -8.98 -4.38 -0.22
N THR A 97 -10.27 -4.65 -0.18
CA THR A 97 -11.04 -4.56 1.08
C THR A 97 -10.48 -5.53 2.13
N VAL A 98 -10.19 -6.77 1.76
CA VAL A 98 -9.61 -7.78 2.66
C VAL A 98 -8.23 -7.37 3.15
N LEU A 99 -7.37 -6.86 2.25
CA LEU A 99 -6.02 -6.42 2.58
C LEU A 99 -6.01 -5.25 3.57
N TYR A 100 -6.84 -4.22 3.32
CA TYR A 100 -6.94 -3.07 4.21
C TYR A 100 -7.58 -3.43 5.56
N ASP A 101 -8.62 -4.26 5.57
CA ASP A 101 -9.23 -4.73 6.81
C ASP A 101 -8.22 -5.50 7.66
N LYS A 102 -7.37 -6.33 7.03
CA LYS A 102 -6.29 -7.02 7.74
C LYS A 102 -5.25 -6.05 8.30
N ALA A 103 -4.84 -5.06 7.52
CA ALA A 103 -3.89 -4.04 7.99
C ALA A 103 -4.43 -3.30 9.22
N TYR A 104 -5.68 -2.86 9.17
CA TYR A 104 -6.33 -2.19 10.30
C TYR A 104 -6.48 -3.09 11.52
N ALA A 105 -6.83 -4.36 11.33
CA ALA A 105 -6.91 -5.34 12.42
C ALA A 105 -5.56 -5.54 13.15
N LEU A 106 -4.45 -5.31 12.44
CA LEU A 106 -3.10 -5.33 13.00
C LEU A 106 -2.66 -3.96 13.59
N GLY A 107 -3.52 -2.96 13.58
CA GLY A 107 -3.21 -1.61 14.05
C GLY A 107 -2.51 -0.72 13.01
N GLY A 108 -2.61 -1.09 11.74
CA GLY A 108 -2.02 -0.38 10.61
C GLY A 108 -2.91 0.73 10.04
N LEU A 109 -2.45 1.32 8.93
CA LEU A 109 -3.13 2.40 8.20
C LEU A 109 -3.10 2.14 6.69
N ALA A 110 -4.00 2.83 5.96
CA ALA A 110 -4.16 2.68 4.50
C ALA A 110 -3.04 3.33 3.68
N SER A 111 -2.20 4.16 4.29
CA SER A 111 -1.05 4.75 3.60
C SER A 111 0.07 5.02 4.59
N GLY A 112 1.28 4.65 4.20
CA GLY A 112 2.51 4.99 4.90
C GLY A 112 3.04 6.35 4.44
N GLU A 113 3.23 6.52 3.13
CA GLU A 113 3.88 7.70 2.56
C GLU A 113 3.24 8.26 1.27
N HIS A 114 2.47 7.46 0.53
CA HIS A 114 1.90 7.89 -0.77
C HIS A 114 0.66 8.77 -0.64
N GLY A 115 0.03 8.85 0.54
CA GLY A 115 -1.22 9.55 0.75
C GLY A 115 -2.46 8.74 0.35
N ILE A 116 -3.61 9.34 0.53
CA ILE A 116 -4.91 8.66 0.38
C ILE A 116 -5.49 8.85 -1.03
N GLY A 117 -5.50 10.07 -1.55
CA GLY A 117 -6.11 10.36 -2.83
C GLY A 117 -7.60 9.97 -2.89
N LEU A 118 -8.04 9.53 -4.06
CA LEU A 118 -9.39 8.98 -4.27
C LEU A 118 -9.44 7.48 -4.00
N SER A 119 -8.44 6.73 -4.46
CA SER A 119 -8.44 5.26 -4.44
C SER A 119 -8.53 4.67 -3.02
N LYS A 120 -7.90 5.33 -2.05
CA LYS A 120 -7.87 4.85 -0.65
C LYS A 120 -8.91 5.51 0.26
N GLN A 121 -9.71 6.46 -0.27
CA GLN A 121 -10.66 7.25 0.52
C GLN A 121 -11.65 6.40 1.31
N LYS A 122 -12.27 5.41 0.67
CA LYS A 122 -13.24 4.54 1.32
C LYS A 122 -12.64 3.75 2.49
N TYR A 123 -11.37 3.35 2.38
CA TYR A 123 -10.68 2.61 3.44
C TYR A 123 -10.32 3.53 4.61
N LEU A 124 -9.83 4.75 4.33
CA LEU A 124 -9.59 5.76 5.36
C LEU A 124 -10.87 6.07 6.15
N LEU A 125 -11.98 6.34 5.45
CA LEU A 125 -13.25 6.71 6.08
C LEU A 125 -13.83 5.55 6.90
N LYS A 126 -13.74 4.30 6.40
CA LYS A 126 -14.19 3.10 7.12
C LYS A 126 -13.48 2.90 8.45
N ALA A 127 -12.17 3.15 8.49
CA ALA A 127 -11.34 2.82 9.65
C ALA A 127 -11.11 4.00 10.61
N SER A 128 -11.32 5.24 10.14
CA SER A 128 -11.06 6.43 10.95
C SER A 128 -12.24 6.75 11.86
N LYS A 129 -11.93 7.16 13.10
CA LYS A 129 -12.94 7.69 14.00
C LYS A 129 -13.50 9.01 13.46
N PRO A 130 -14.79 9.29 13.65
CA PRO A 130 -15.41 10.55 13.19
C PRO A 130 -14.68 11.81 13.66
N GLU A 131 -14.14 11.78 14.87
CA GLU A 131 -13.40 12.91 15.47
C GLU A 131 -12.10 13.20 14.71
N ASN A 132 -11.41 12.16 14.22
CA ASN A 132 -10.20 12.30 13.42
C ASN A 132 -10.53 12.94 12.06
N ILE A 133 -11.59 12.45 11.39
CA ILE A 133 -12.04 13.03 10.13
C ILE A 133 -12.46 14.50 10.32
N ALA A 134 -13.19 14.81 11.39
CA ALA A 134 -13.58 16.18 11.72
C ALA A 134 -12.36 17.09 11.97
N LEU A 135 -11.31 16.57 12.59
CA LEU A 135 -10.05 17.30 12.79
C LEU A 135 -9.34 17.56 11.45
N MET A 136 -9.22 16.55 10.60
CA MET A 136 -8.64 16.67 9.25
C MET A 136 -9.38 17.73 8.42
N LYS A 137 -10.72 17.74 8.45
CA LYS A 137 -11.55 18.75 7.76
C LYS A 137 -11.31 20.16 8.29
N ARG A 138 -11.18 20.32 9.60
CA ARG A 138 -10.86 21.64 10.19
C ARG A 138 -9.48 22.15 9.79
N VAL A 139 -8.47 21.27 9.76
CA VAL A 139 -7.12 21.63 9.28
C VAL A 139 -7.20 22.05 7.81
N LYS A 140 -7.89 21.29 6.97
CA LYS A 140 -8.10 21.62 5.57
C LYS A 140 -8.75 23.00 5.40
N ALA A 141 -9.85 23.27 6.12
CA ALA A 141 -10.58 24.53 6.05
C ALA A 141 -9.74 25.75 6.50
N ALA A 142 -8.78 25.56 7.41
CA ALA A 142 -7.88 26.64 7.82
C ALA A 142 -6.96 27.14 6.68
N PHE A 143 -6.66 26.29 5.70
CA PHE A 143 -5.83 26.64 4.54
C PHE A 143 -6.64 26.86 3.26
N ASP A 144 -7.84 26.35 3.20
CA ASP A 144 -8.68 26.35 1.99
C ASP A 144 -10.16 26.60 2.36
N GLU A 145 -10.46 27.81 2.82
CA GLU A 145 -11.80 28.21 3.24
C GLU A 145 -12.87 28.01 2.14
N LYS A 146 -12.47 28.15 0.88
CA LYS A 146 -13.38 28.00 -0.27
C LYS A 146 -13.50 26.58 -0.78
N ASN A 147 -12.73 25.64 -0.20
CA ASN A 147 -12.66 24.23 -0.61
C ASN A 147 -12.47 24.02 -2.12
N ILE A 148 -11.55 24.77 -2.72
CA ILE A 148 -11.23 24.72 -4.16
C ILE A 148 -10.00 23.89 -4.47
N LEU A 149 -9.19 23.54 -3.47
CA LEU A 149 -7.99 22.72 -3.61
C LEU A 149 -8.34 21.26 -3.38
N ASN A 150 -8.24 20.42 -4.42
CA ASN A 150 -8.53 18.99 -4.33
C ASN A 150 -9.85 18.67 -3.62
N ALA A 151 -10.94 19.37 -4.02
CA ALA A 151 -12.27 19.12 -3.49
C ALA A 151 -12.70 17.66 -3.74
N GLY A 152 -13.30 17.01 -2.73
CA GLY A 152 -13.75 15.62 -2.81
C GLY A 152 -12.65 14.56 -2.69
N ILE A 153 -11.39 14.94 -2.40
CA ILE A 153 -10.25 14.03 -2.30
C ILE A 153 -9.91 13.70 -0.85
N SER A 154 -9.41 12.50 -0.59
CA SER A 154 -9.01 11.97 0.73
C SER A 154 -10.20 11.94 1.71
N TYR A 155 -10.22 12.81 2.70
CA TYR A 155 -11.26 12.92 3.72
C TYR A 155 -12.27 14.05 3.43
N ASN A 156 -12.10 14.73 2.32
CA ASN A 156 -12.88 15.92 1.98
C ASN A 156 -14.12 15.55 1.14
N VAL A 157 -15.02 14.82 1.74
CA VAL A 157 -16.31 14.36 1.19
C VAL A 157 -17.48 15.10 1.81
#